data_f7262994dfc36530e69951402b2c1a75
#
_entry.id   f7262994dfc36530e69951402b2c1a75
#
_cell.length_a   1.000
_cell.length_b   1.000
_cell.length_c   1.000
_cell.angle_alpha   90.00
_cell.angle_beta   90.00
_cell.angle_gamma   90.00
#
_symmetry.space_group_name_H-M   'P 1'
#
loop_
_entity.id
_entity.type
_entity.pdbx_description
1 polymer ?
#
loop_
_entity_poly.entity_id
_entity_poly.type
_entity_poly.pdbx_seq_one_letter_code
_entity_poly.pdbx_strand_id
1 'polypeptide(L)'
;IVGYVGKEQAAPILLDGLSKLEYRGYDSAGMAVYDGEKIVINKATGRLKVLSELTHDGKNMPGHIGIGHTRWATHGEPTEANAHPHFNEDRTIAVVHNGIIENYLKLRKLLTDRGYTFRSETDTEVVAHLLDYYYNKYDKDPLTALVKVIHRVEGSYALGIIFADYPGVVYSVRKDSPLIVGKAEGGNLIASDVPAVLKYTRDVYFIENGEIARLTEDK
;
A
#
# COMPACT_ATOMS: atom_id res chain seq x y z
N ILE A 1 -7.35 -0.91 -2.87
CA ILE A 1 -6.43 -0.13 -2.02
C ILE A 1 -7.23 0.76 -1.09
N VAL A 2 -6.84 0.81 0.17
CA VAL A 2 -7.23 1.82 1.15
C VAL A 2 -5.98 2.21 1.94
N GLY A 3 -5.79 3.47 2.24
CA GLY A 3 -4.78 3.96 3.18
C GLY A 3 -5.38 5.02 4.09
N TYR A 4 -4.82 5.17 5.27
CA TYR A 4 -5.28 6.14 6.27
C TYR A 4 -4.11 6.69 7.07
N VAL A 5 -4.19 7.97 7.38
CA VAL A 5 -3.35 8.65 8.38
C VAL A 5 -4.21 9.65 9.13
N GLY A 6 -4.21 9.59 10.46
CA GLY A 6 -5.05 10.48 11.26
C GLY A 6 -5.08 10.18 12.75
N LYS A 7 -6.11 10.66 13.44
CA LYS A 7 -6.25 10.55 14.90
C LYS A 7 -6.80 9.20 15.35
N GLU A 8 -7.59 8.56 14.49
CA GLU A 8 -8.23 7.30 14.82
C GLU A 8 -7.30 6.11 14.56
N GLN A 9 -7.65 4.95 15.08
CA GLN A 9 -6.94 3.70 14.79
C GLN A 9 -7.09 3.31 13.33
N ALA A 10 -5.98 3.09 12.63
CA ALA A 10 -5.99 2.86 11.20
C ALA A 10 -6.65 1.52 10.79
N ALA A 11 -6.34 0.42 11.46
CA ALA A 11 -6.74 -0.91 11.02
C ALA A 11 -8.26 -1.09 10.88
N PRO A 12 -9.13 -0.64 11.82
CA PRO A 12 -10.59 -0.71 11.64
C PRO A 12 -11.08 0.12 10.43
N ILE A 13 -10.47 1.28 10.17
CA ILE A 13 -10.81 2.14 9.02
C ILE A 13 -10.42 1.45 7.71
N LEU A 14 -9.24 0.83 7.67
CA LEU A 14 -8.79 0.06 6.51
C LEU A 14 -9.74 -1.11 6.22
N LEU A 15 -10.13 -1.89 7.24
CA LEU A 15 -11.08 -3.00 7.07
C LEU A 15 -12.45 -2.52 6.57
N ASP A 16 -12.98 -1.43 7.11
CA ASP A 16 -14.25 -0.85 6.67
C ASP A 16 -14.16 -0.42 5.20
N GLY A 17 -13.12 0.31 4.81
CA GLY A 17 -12.92 0.72 3.43
C GLY A 17 -12.72 -0.46 2.47
N LEU A 18 -11.92 -1.44 2.85
CA LEU A 18 -11.69 -2.66 2.05
C LEU A 18 -12.97 -3.47 1.87
N SER A 19 -13.88 -3.48 2.86
CA SER A 19 -15.17 -4.16 2.74
C SER A 19 -16.03 -3.62 1.59
N LYS A 20 -15.87 -2.35 1.25
CA LYS A 20 -16.55 -1.69 0.13
C LYS A 20 -15.90 -1.98 -1.23
N LEU A 21 -14.70 -2.57 -1.23
CA LEU A 21 -13.93 -2.89 -2.43
C LEU A 21 -13.87 -4.41 -2.71
N GLU A 22 -14.45 -5.25 -1.86
CA GLU A 22 -14.37 -6.70 -1.98
C GLU A 22 -14.98 -7.23 -3.29
N TYR A 23 -15.93 -6.50 -3.89
CA TYR A 23 -16.47 -6.81 -5.22
C TYR A 23 -15.41 -6.77 -6.34
N ARG A 24 -14.26 -6.11 -6.11
CA ARG A 24 -13.13 -5.97 -7.04
C ARG A 24 -11.96 -6.89 -6.74
N GLY A 25 -12.00 -7.64 -5.62
CA GLY A 25 -10.93 -8.56 -5.24
C GLY A 25 -11.27 -9.27 -3.93
N TYR A 26 -11.14 -10.60 -3.92
CA TYR A 26 -11.54 -11.42 -2.78
C TYR A 26 -10.71 -12.70 -2.61
N ASP A 27 -9.59 -12.83 -3.32
CA ASP A 27 -8.74 -14.03 -3.22
C ASP A 27 -7.76 -13.98 -2.05
N SER A 28 -7.37 -12.78 -1.66
CA SER A 28 -6.54 -12.52 -0.49
C SER A 28 -6.68 -11.07 -0.05
N ALA A 29 -6.32 -10.79 1.19
CA ALA A 29 -6.33 -9.45 1.76
C ALA A 29 -5.16 -9.27 2.72
N GLY A 30 -4.76 -8.02 2.95
CA GLY A 30 -3.75 -7.70 3.94
C GLY A 30 -3.69 -6.24 4.29
N MET A 31 -3.05 -5.97 5.41
CA MET A 31 -2.83 -4.63 5.95
C MET A 31 -1.42 -4.49 6.49
N ALA A 32 -0.87 -3.29 6.39
CA ALA A 32 0.34 -2.84 7.07
C ALA A 32 -0.01 -1.61 7.90
N VAL A 33 0.31 -1.62 9.19
CA VAL A 33 0.07 -0.53 10.13
C VAL A 33 1.34 -0.25 10.91
N TYR A 34 1.70 1.01 11.08
CA TYR A 34 2.78 1.41 11.97
C TYR A 34 2.25 1.51 13.40
N ASP A 35 2.76 0.67 14.29
CA ASP A 35 2.25 0.50 15.67
C ASP A 35 2.86 1.47 16.70
N GLY A 36 3.74 2.35 16.25
CA GLY A 36 4.51 3.27 17.09
C GLY A 36 6.00 2.91 17.19
N GLU A 37 6.36 1.68 16.80
CA GLU A 37 7.75 1.19 16.79
C GLU A 37 8.15 0.65 15.41
N LYS A 38 7.26 -0.07 14.74
CA LYS A 38 7.52 -0.77 13.48
C LYS A 38 6.26 -0.90 12.62
N ILE A 39 6.46 -1.30 11.39
CA ILE A 39 5.36 -1.68 10.49
C ILE A 39 4.98 -3.14 10.79
N VAL A 40 3.74 -3.33 11.27
CA VAL A 40 3.14 -4.65 11.49
C VAL A 40 2.31 -5.02 10.27
N ILE A 41 2.52 -6.22 9.72
CA ILE A 41 1.87 -6.69 8.51
C ILE A 41 1.10 -7.97 8.82
N ASN A 42 -0.18 -7.97 8.47
CA ASN A 42 -1.03 -9.16 8.50
C ASN A 42 -1.65 -9.39 7.13
N LYS A 43 -1.58 -10.63 6.66
CA LYS A 43 -2.11 -11.07 5.39
C LYS A 43 -2.91 -12.36 5.58
N ALA A 44 -3.92 -12.56 4.76
CA ALA A 44 -4.73 -13.78 4.75
C ALA A 44 -5.18 -14.12 3.33
N THR A 45 -5.24 -15.40 3.02
CA THR A 45 -5.90 -15.91 1.82
C THR A 45 -7.41 -15.98 2.04
N GLY A 46 -8.17 -15.81 0.96
CA GLY A 46 -9.62 -15.78 1.00
C GLY A 46 -10.20 -14.39 1.21
N ARG A 47 -11.47 -14.35 1.58
CA ARG A 47 -12.20 -13.09 1.72
C ARG A 47 -11.69 -12.24 2.88
N LEU A 48 -11.99 -10.96 2.84
CA LEU A 48 -11.62 -9.96 3.86
C LEU A 48 -12.00 -10.39 5.28
N LYS A 49 -13.08 -11.16 5.43
CA LYS A 49 -13.51 -11.71 6.72
C LYS A 49 -12.40 -12.49 7.43
N VAL A 50 -11.58 -13.25 6.68
CA VAL A 50 -10.45 -14.03 7.26
C VAL A 50 -9.42 -13.07 7.89
N LEU A 51 -9.08 -11.99 7.19
CA LEU A 51 -8.18 -10.95 7.72
C LEU A 51 -8.79 -10.24 8.93
N SER A 52 -10.09 -9.93 8.88
CA SER A 52 -10.82 -9.30 10.00
C SER A 52 -10.78 -10.18 11.26
N GLU A 53 -11.05 -11.48 11.12
CA GLU A 53 -10.98 -12.44 12.23
C GLU A 53 -9.54 -12.58 12.78
N LEU A 54 -8.54 -12.70 11.89
CA LEU A 54 -7.11 -12.78 12.24
C LEU A 54 -6.64 -11.57 13.06
N THR A 55 -7.15 -10.39 12.74
CA THR A 55 -6.76 -9.12 13.39
C THR A 55 -7.74 -8.68 14.49
N HIS A 56 -8.73 -9.51 14.84
CA HIS A 56 -9.80 -9.17 15.77
C HIS A 56 -10.48 -7.84 15.42
N ASP A 57 -10.95 -7.73 14.18
CA ASP A 57 -11.51 -6.49 13.59
C ASP A 57 -10.55 -5.30 13.66
N GLY A 58 -9.24 -5.56 13.49
CA GLY A 58 -8.19 -4.56 13.53
C GLY A 58 -7.70 -4.18 14.94
N LYS A 59 -8.31 -4.69 16.01
CA LYS A 59 -7.96 -4.33 17.39
C LYS A 59 -6.55 -4.74 17.78
N ASN A 60 -6.02 -5.80 17.17
CA ASN A 60 -4.66 -6.30 17.41
C ASN A 60 -3.59 -5.59 16.56
N MET A 61 -3.98 -4.57 15.80
CA MET A 61 -3.07 -3.75 14.99
C MET A 61 -3.17 -2.29 15.42
N PRO A 62 -2.63 -1.91 16.59
CA PRO A 62 -2.68 -0.52 17.05
C PRO A 62 -1.85 0.36 16.12
N GLY A 63 -2.25 1.62 15.98
CA GLY A 63 -1.56 2.62 15.17
C GLY A 63 -2.51 3.51 14.38
N HIS A 64 -2.00 4.66 13.98
CA HIS A 64 -2.78 5.75 13.38
C HIS A 64 -2.50 5.94 11.89
N ILE A 65 -1.64 5.11 11.32
CA ILE A 65 -1.29 5.12 9.91
C ILE A 65 -1.20 3.68 9.39
N GLY A 66 -1.75 3.47 8.20
CA GLY A 66 -1.67 2.16 7.57
C GLY A 66 -2.16 2.17 6.13
N ILE A 67 -1.89 1.07 5.47
CA ILE A 67 -2.35 0.75 4.11
C ILE A 67 -2.90 -0.66 4.06
N GLY A 68 -3.89 -0.90 3.22
CA GLY A 68 -4.53 -2.20 3.06
C GLY A 68 -4.96 -2.48 1.62
N HIS A 69 -5.16 -3.75 1.33
CA HIS A 69 -5.47 -4.23 -0.01
C HIS A 69 -6.35 -5.47 0.03
N THR A 70 -7.28 -5.56 -0.90
CA THR A 70 -7.96 -6.79 -1.31
C THR A 70 -7.51 -7.13 -2.73
N ARG A 71 -7.08 -8.37 -2.94
CA ARG A 71 -6.43 -8.80 -4.17
C ARG A 71 -7.41 -9.54 -5.09
N TRP A 72 -7.25 -9.28 -6.39
CA TRP A 72 -7.67 -10.15 -7.48
C TRP A 72 -6.40 -10.64 -8.16
N ALA A 73 -6.11 -11.93 -8.09
CA ALA A 73 -4.85 -12.48 -8.59
C ALA A 73 -4.67 -12.26 -10.09
N THR A 74 -3.56 -11.61 -10.45
CA THR A 74 -3.10 -11.43 -11.83
C THR A 74 -1.77 -12.15 -12.07
N HIS A 75 -0.88 -12.10 -11.05
CA HIS A 75 0.44 -12.74 -11.06
C HIS A 75 0.64 -13.55 -9.78
N GLY A 76 0.90 -14.84 -9.90
CA GLY A 76 1.06 -15.76 -8.78
C GLY A 76 -0.27 -16.21 -8.15
N GLU A 77 -0.25 -17.38 -7.54
CA GLU A 77 -1.41 -17.97 -6.87
C GLU A 77 -1.87 -17.14 -5.66
N PRO A 78 -3.14 -17.30 -5.21
CA PRO A 78 -3.64 -16.67 -4.00
C PRO A 78 -3.04 -17.33 -2.75
N THR A 79 -1.86 -16.86 -2.36
CA THR A 79 -1.12 -17.27 -1.15
C THR A 79 -0.86 -16.04 -0.27
N GLU A 80 -0.54 -16.26 1.00
CA GLU A 80 -0.13 -15.16 1.88
C GLU A 80 1.13 -14.44 1.36
N ALA A 81 2.08 -15.18 0.77
CA ALA A 81 3.28 -14.58 0.20
C ALA A 81 2.93 -13.60 -0.93
N ASN A 82 1.95 -13.95 -1.77
CA ASN A 82 1.52 -13.16 -2.91
C ASN A 82 0.45 -12.10 -2.55
N ALA A 83 -0.14 -12.16 -1.37
CA ALA A 83 -1.03 -11.11 -0.89
C ALA A 83 -0.28 -9.80 -0.61
N HIS A 84 -0.97 -8.66 -0.82
CA HIS A 84 -0.46 -7.34 -0.43
C HIS A 84 -0.77 -7.06 1.06
N PRO A 85 0.01 -6.18 1.71
CA PRO A 85 1.15 -5.40 1.22
C PRO A 85 2.40 -6.22 0.96
N HIS A 86 3.23 -5.74 0.01
CA HIS A 86 4.62 -6.17 -0.12
C HIS A 86 5.55 -5.22 0.64
N PHE A 87 6.75 -5.64 0.97
CA PHE A 87 7.65 -4.90 1.85
C PHE A 87 9.12 -5.22 1.55
N ASN A 88 10.03 -4.32 1.94
CA ASN A 88 11.47 -4.53 1.90
C ASN A 88 11.93 -5.54 2.98
N GLU A 89 13.18 -5.96 2.95
CA GLU A 89 13.70 -7.01 3.84
C GLU A 89 13.51 -6.68 5.32
N ASP A 90 13.77 -5.43 5.71
CA ASP A 90 13.71 -4.95 7.09
C ASP A 90 12.30 -4.58 7.55
N ARG A 91 11.28 -4.68 6.67
CA ARG A 91 9.90 -4.25 6.92
C ARG A 91 9.76 -2.79 7.35
N THR A 92 10.63 -1.95 6.81
CA THR A 92 10.60 -0.49 7.06
C THR A 92 9.85 0.28 5.97
N ILE A 93 9.55 -0.39 4.85
CA ILE A 93 8.77 0.15 3.73
C ILE A 93 7.71 -0.88 3.37
N ALA A 94 6.45 -0.47 3.31
CA ALA A 94 5.35 -1.31 2.86
C ALA A 94 4.60 -0.65 1.69
N VAL A 95 4.15 -1.48 0.74
CA VAL A 95 3.52 -1.04 -0.52
C VAL A 95 2.29 -1.88 -0.82
N VAL A 96 1.20 -1.22 -1.19
CA VAL A 96 0.06 -1.84 -1.86
C VAL A 96 -0.04 -1.32 -3.29
N HIS A 97 -0.48 -2.16 -4.22
CA HIS A 97 -0.50 -1.87 -5.64
C HIS A 97 -1.73 -2.43 -6.32
N ASN A 98 -2.33 -1.62 -7.19
CA ASN A 98 -3.27 -2.06 -8.22
C ASN A 98 -2.69 -1.74 -9.60
N GLY A 99 -2.82 -2.67 -10.53
CA GLY A 99 -2.28 -2.55 -11.89
C GLY A 99 -1.28 -3.65 -12.21
N ILE A 100 -0.43 -3.41 -13.19
CA ILE A 100 0.59 -4.36 -13.66
C ILE A 100 1.90 -3.60 -13.92
N ILE A 101 2.98 -4.05 -13.28
CA ILE A 101 4.35 -3.60 -13.58
C ILE A 101 4.90 -4.47 -14.71
N GLU A 102 4.81 -4.00 -15.93
CA GLU A 102 5.10 -4.79 -17.14
C GLU A 102 6.58 -5.23 -17.22
N ASN A 103 7.49 -4.39 -16.77
CA ASN A 103 8.93 -4.68 -16.78
C ASN A 103 9.45 -5.34 -15.50
N TYR A 104 8.58 -5.95 -14.68
CA TYR A 104 8.94 -6.49 -13.37
C TYR A 104 10.03 -7.57 -13.44
N LEU A 105 10.05 -8.43 -14.46
CA LEU A 105 11.08 -9.47 -14.60
C LEU A 105 12.48 -8.88 -14.76
N LYS A 106 12.60 -7.81 -15.55
CA LYS A 106 13.86 -7.07 -15.73
C LYS A 106 14.31 -6.41 -14.44
N LEU A 107 13.36 -5.80 -13.72
CA LEU A 107 13.62 -5.15 -12.44
C LEU A 107 13.98 -6.17 -11.35
N ARG A 108 13.28 -7.31 -11.32
CA ARG A 108 13.56 -8.42 -10.41
C ARG A 108 15.00 -8.94 -10.61
N LYS A 109 15.39 -9.21 -11.85
CA LYS A 109 16.77 -9.61 -12.16
C LYS A 109 17.78 -8.59 -11.67
N LEU A 110 17.60 -7.32 -12.00
CA LEU A 110 18.48 -6.21 -11.58
C LEU A 110 18.63 -6.11 -10.06
N LEU A 111 17.54 -6.30 -9.32
CA LEU A 111 17.54 -6.26 -7.85
C LEU A 111 18.18 -7.52 -7.26
N THR A 112 17.91 -8.70 -7.83
CA THR A 112 18.55 -9.97 -7.41
C THR A 112 20.07 -9.89 -7.61
N ASP A 113 20.53 -9.33 -8.72
CA ASP A 113 21.98 -9.11 -8.99
C ASP A 113 22.61 -8.12 -7.97
N ARG A 114 21.81 -7.35 -7.24
CA ARG A 114 22.20 -6.46 -6.13
C ARG A 114 22.02 -7.04 -4.73
N GLY A 115 21.62 -8.31 -4.63
CA GLY A 115 21.51 -9.03 -3.38
C GLY A 115 20.09 -9.00 -2.76
N TYR A 116 19.07 -8.42 -3.42
CA TYR A 116 17.71 -8.47 -2.93
C TYR A 116 17.10 -9.86 -3.08
N THR A 117 16.42 -10.33 -2.03
CA THR A 117 15.72 -11.61 -2.01
C THR A 117 14.22 -11.39 -2.19
N PHE A 118 13.62 -12.13 -3.10
CA PHE A 118 12.17 -12.09 -3.36
C PHE A 118 11.46 -13.24 -2.65
N ARG A 119 10.32 -12.93 -2.02
CA ARG A 119 9.50 -13.87 -1.26
C ARG A 119 8.20 -14.21 -1.96
N SER A 120 7.82 -13.44 -2.97
CA SER A 120 6.58 -13.61 -3.73
C SER A 120 6.85 -13.78 -5.22
N GLU A 121 5.81 -14.20 -5.93
CA GLU A 121 5.81 -14.30 -7.39
C GLU A 121 5.20 -13.05 -8.05
N THR A 122 4.77 -12.06 -7.25
CA THR A 122 4.08 -10.88 -7.76
C THR A 122 5.02 -9.89 -8.43
N ASP A 123 4.47 -9.10 -9.33
CA ASP A 123 5.14 -7.96 -9.94
C ASP A 123 5.36 -6.80 -8.95
N THR A 124 4.53 -6.73 -7.91
CA THR A 124 4.54 -5.62 -6.94
C THR A 124 5.76 -5.60 -6.03
N GLU A 125 6.30 -6.76 -5.67
CA GLU A 125 7.44 -6.82 -4.73
C GLU A 125 8.67 -6.08 -5.27
N VAL A 126 8.83 -5.96 -6.59
CA VAL A 126 9.92 -5.16 -7.17
C VAL A 126 9.81 -3.68 -6.78
N VAL A 127 8.60 -3.17 -6.56
CA VAL A 127 8.39 -1.77 -6.15
C VAL A 127 8.90 -1.54 -4.74
N ALA A 128 8.63 -2.46 -3.81
CA ALA A 128 9.11 -2.36 -2.43
C ALA A 128 10.66 -2.35 -2.38
N HIS A 129 11.31 -3.24 -3.13
CA HIS A 129 12.76 -3.31 -3.20
C HIS A 129 13.40 -2.15 -3.97
N LEU A 130 12.75 -1.63 -5.02
CA LEU A 130 13.20 -0.41 -5.70
C LEU A 130 13.12 0.81 -4.79
N LEU A 131 12.04 0.94 -4.03
CA LEU A 131 11.91 2.01 -3.03
C LEU A 131 13.04 1.93 -2.01
N ASP A 132 13.30 0.74 -1.46
CA ASP A 132 14.42 0.52 -0.54
C ASP A 132 15.76 0.91 -1.14
N TYR A 133 16.04 0.44 -2.35
CA TYR A 133 17.28 0.75 -3.07
C TYR A 133 17.49 2.27 -3.25
N TYR A 134 16.45 2.97 -3.76
CA TYR A 134 16.56 4.40 -3.99
C TYR A 134 16.51 5.21 -2.71
N TYR A 135 15.72 4.77 -1.72
CA TYR A 135 15.65 5.39 -0.40
C TYR A 135 17.03 5.42 0.28
N ASN A 136 17.71 4.29 0.31
CA ASN A 136 19.07 4.20 0.88
C ASN A 136 20.12 4.94 0.03
N LYS A 137 19.91 5.06 -1.27
CA LYS A 137 20.84 5.75 -2.18
C LYS A 137 20.71 7.28 -2.13
N TYR A 138 19.53 7.81 -1.81
CA TYR A 138 19.21 9.25 -1.86
C TYR A 138 18.80 9.79 -0.48
N ASP A 139 19.73 9.72 0.47
CA ASP A 139 19.67 10.35 1.80
C ASP A 139 18.37 10.04 2.59
N LYS A 140 17.78 8.88 2.37
CA LYS A 140 16.52 8.44 2.99
C LYS A 140 15.35 9.43 2.79
N ASP A 141 15.28 10.03 1.60
CA ASP A 141 14.15 10.86 1.20
C ASP A 141 13.09 10.06 0.44
N PRO A 142 11.87 9.86 1.02
CA PRO A 142 10.82 9.09 0.39
C PRO A 142 10.35 9.63 -0.95
N LEU A 143 10.26 10.97 -1.09
CA LEU A 143 9.79 11.59 -2.33
C LEU A 143 10.78 11.38 -3.47
N THR A 144 12.06 11.60 -3.22
CA THR A 144 13.13 11.32 -4.21
C THR A 144 13.12 9.83 -4.58
N ALA A 145 13.02 8.92 -3.61
CA ALA A 145 12.94 7.48 -3.88
C ALA A 145 11.74 7.15 -4.77
N LEU A 146 10.55 7.68 -4.44
CA LEU A 146 9.33 7.44 -5.20
C LEU A 146 9.43 7.99 -6.63
N VAL A 147 9.96 9.21 -6.81
CA VAL A 147 10.21 9.79 -8.14
C VAL A 147 11.13 8.90 -8.97
N LYS A 148 12.20 8.34 -8.37
CA LYS A 148 13.09 7.41 -9.07
C LYS A 148 12.41 6.10 -9.44
N VAL A 149 11.54 5.58 -8.59
CA VAL A 149 10.75 4.38 -8.87
C VAL A 149 9.81 4.59 -10.04
N ILE A 150 9.00 5.66 -10.04
CA ILE A 150 8.02 5.90 -11.12
C ILE A 150 8.67 6.15 -12.49
N HIS A 151 9.90 6.63 -12.52
CA HIS A 151 10.68 6.73 -13.76
C HIS A 151 11.29 5.40 -14.21
N ARG A 152 11.23 4.37 -13.38
CA ARG A 152 11.85 3.06 -13.64
C ARG A 152 10.83 1.99 -14.00
N VAL A 153 9.63 2.08 -13.43
CA VAL A 153 8.55 1.13 -13.67
C VAL A 153 7.79 1.46 -14.95
N GLU A 154 7.41 0.41 -15.68
CA GLU A 154 6.59 0.51 -16.89
C GLU A 154 5.25 -0.19 -16.60
N GLY A 155 4.18 0.27 -17.24
CA GLY A 155 2.83 -0.28 -17.09
C GLY A 155 1.88 0.64 -16.32
N SER A 156 0.81 0.07 -15.80
CA SER A 156 -0.22 0.76 -15.02
C SER A 156 -0.03 0.52 -13.52
N TYR A 157 -0.24 1.54 -12.72
CA TYR A 157 -0.15 1.40 -11.26
C TYR A 157 -0.98 2.44 -10.50
N ALA A 158 -1.49 2.01 -9.35
CA ALA A 158 -1.87 2.85 -8.23
C ALA A 158 -1.15 2.30 -7.00
N LEU A 159 -0.37 3.13 -6.32
CA LEU A 159 0.48 2.75 -5.20
C LEU A 159 0.05 3.47 -3.93
N GLY A 160 -0.03 2.74 -2.82
CA GLY A 160 -0.07 3.28 -1.46
C GLY A 160 1.17 2.81 -0.71
N ILE A 161 1.87 3.72 -0.03
CA ILE A 161 3.19 3.47 0.53
C ILE A 161 3.30 4.10 1.92
N ILE A 162 3.88 3.36 2.87
CA ILE A 162 4.28 3.88 4.18
C ILE A 162 5.75 3.54 4.46
N PHE A 163 6.42 4.44 5.17
CA PHE A 163 7.80 4.29 5.64
C PHE A 163 7.83 4.36 7.16
N ALA A 164 8.54 3.45 7.81
CA ALA A 164 8.68 3.43 9.27
C ALA A 164 9.36 4.71 9.81
N ASP A 165 10.32 5.26 9.08
CA ASP A 165 11.01 6.51 9.43
C ASP A 165 10.13 7.77 9.27
N TYR A 166 8.95 7.63 8.62
CA TYR A 166 7.98 8.71 8.39
C TYR A 166 6.59 8.32 8.90
N PRO A 167 6.43 8.11 10.22
CA PRO A 167 5.25 7.46 10.81
C PRO A 167 3.95 8.27 10.74
N GLY A 168 3.99 9.48 10.23
CA GLY A 168 2.81 10.35 10.05
C GLY A 168 2.47 10.62 8.58
N VAL A 169 2.99 9.83 7.62
CA VAL A 169 2.83 10.13 6.19
C VAL A 169 2.46 8.90 5.37
N VAL A 170 1.35 8.97 4.65
CA VAL A 170 1.03 8.06 3.55
C VAL A 170 1.44 8.72 2.23
N TYR A 171 2.20 8.01 1.43
CA TYR A 171 2.54 8.43 0.06
C TYR A 171 1.68 7.65 -0.93
N SER A 172 1.28 8.30 -2.01
CA SER A 172 0.57 7.63 -3.09
C SER A 172 0.89 8.25 -4.44
N VAL A 173 0.79 7.45 -5.49
CA VAL A 173 0.96 7.86 -6.88
C VAL A 173 0.17 6.92 -7.78
N ARG A 174 -0.28 7.42 -8.92
CA ARG A 174 -0.97 6.57 -9.91
C ARG A 174 -0.52 6.85 -11.34
N LYS A 175 -0.69 5.84 -12.19
CA LYS A 175 -0.66 5.92 -13.65
C LYS A 175 -1.64 4.88 -14.20
N ASP A 176 -2.65 5.33 -14.95
CA ASP A 176 -3.65 4.49 -15.65
C ASP A 176 -4.49 3.53 -14.75
N SER A 177 -4.28 3.55 -13.44
CA SER A 177 -5.10 2.85 -12.44
C SER A 177 -5.74 3.88 -11.51
N PRO A 178 -7.03 3.72 -11.10
CA PRO A 178 -7.72 4.73 -10.31
C PRO A 178 -7.18 4.83 -8.88
N LEU A 179 -7.04 6.07 -8.39
CA LEU A 179 -6.69 6.38 -7.01
C LEU A 179 -7.21 7.76 -6.65
N ILE A 180 -7.81 7.88 -5.47
CA ILE A 180 -8.37 9.11 -4.94
C ILE A 180 -7.80 9.41 -3.56
N VAL A 181 -7.84 10.68 -3.18
CA VAL A 181 -7.63 11.15 -1.81
C VAL A 181 -8.98 11.55 -1.24
N GLY A 182 -9.30 11.09 -0.04
CA GLY A 182 -10.43 11.57 0.76
C GLY A 182 -9.92 12.44 1.89
N LYS A 183 -10.37 13.71 1.96
CA LYS A 183 -10.04 14.64 3.04
C LYS A 183 -11.13 14.60 4.08
N ALA A 184 -10.81 14.15 5.31
CA ALA A 184 -11.75 14.04 6.41
C ALA A 184 -11.29 14.86 7.62
N GLU A 185 -12.22 15.15 8.52
CA GLU A 185 -11.87 15.76 9.81
C GLU A 185 -11.10 14.74 10.68
N GLY A 186 -9.90 15.12 11.09
CA GLY A 186 -9.03 14.26 11.94
C GLY A 186 -8.28 13.17 11.22
N GLY A 187 -8.22 13.21 9.87
CA GLY A 187 -7.39 12.30 9.10
C GLY A 187 -7.71 12.26 7.61
N ASN A 188 -6.80 11.74 6.83
CA ASN A 188 -6.90 11.67 5.38
C ASN A 188 -6.78 10.23 4.90
N LEU A 189 -7.43 9.92 3.77
CA LEU A 189 -7.48 8.60 3.19
C LEU A 189 -7.00 8.61 1.74
N ILE A 190 -6.45 7.47 1.30
CA ILE A 190 -6.40 7.12 -0.11
C ILE A 190 -7.31 5.91 -0.35
N ALA A 191 -7.90 5.83 -1.52
CA ALA A 191 -8.66 4.65 -1.93
C ALA A 191 -8.64 4.48 -3.45
N SER A 192 -8.81 3.23 -3.89
CA SER A 192 -8.93 2.92 -5.32
C SER A 192 -10.34 3.16 -5.87
N ASP A 193 -11.31 3.42 -5.00
CA ASP A 193 -12.67 3.80 -5.41
C ASP A 193 -13.40 4.59 -4.32
N VAL A 194 -14.31 5.46 -4.73
CA VAL A 194 -15.07 6.38 -3.87
C VAL A 194 -15.86 5.70 -2.74
N PRO A 195 -16.53 4.55 -2.95
CA PRO A 195 -17.30 3.89 -1.89
C PRO A 195 -16.50 3.59 -0.63
N ALA A 196 -15.18 3.39 -0.74
CA ALA A 196 -14.32 3.08 0.40
C ALA A 196 -14.16 4.25 1.40
N VAL A 197 -14.39 5.48 0.97
CA VAL A 197 -14.19 6.69 1.79
C VAL A 197 -15.46 7.41 2.17
N LEU A 198 -16.61 7.08 1.56
CA LEU A 198 -17.87 7.82 1.72
C LEU A 198 -18.41 7.89 3.15
N LYS A 199 -18.07 6.92 4.00
CA LYS A 199 -18.43 6.93 5.42
C LYS A 199 -17.69 8.03 6.18
N TYR A 200 -16.50 8.39 5.73
CA TYR A 200 -15.60 9.32 6.42
C TYR A 200 -15.65 10.73 5.83
N THR A 201 -15.82 10.82 4.51
CA THR A 201 -15.82 12.11 3.82
C THR A 201 -16.49 12.03 2.45
N ARG A 202 -16.99 13.21 2.00
CA ARG A 202 -17.43 13.45 0.63
C ARG A 202 -16.50 14.43 -0.09
N ASP A 203 -15.49 14.95 0.59
CA ASP A 203 -14.45 15.79 0.00
C ASP A 203 -13.37 14.89 -0.60
N VAL A 204 -13.45 14.67 -1.92
CA VAL A 204 -12.67 13.68 -2.65
C VAL A 204 -11.86 14.36 -3.75
N TYR A 205 -10.58 14.02 -3.80
CA TYR A 205 -9.63 14.49 -4.81
C TYR A 205 -9.23 13.33 -5.73
N PHE A 206 -9.38 13.51 -7.03
CA PHE A 206 -8.95 12.52 -8.04
C PHE A 206 -7.49 12.82 -8.41
N ILE A 207 -6.59 11.90 -8.07
CA ILE A 207 -5.17 12.02 -8.41
C ILE A 207 -5.00 11.82 -9.92
N GLU A 208 -4.23 12.69 -10.57
CA GLU A 208 -3.91 12.57 -11.98
C GLU A 208 -2.72 11.64 -12.24
N ASN A 209 -2.52 11.25 -13.52
CA ASN A 209 -1.40 10.39 -13.90
C ASN A 209 -0.05 11.05 -13.60
N GLY A 210 0.80 10.37 -12.84
CA GLY A 210 2.12 10.86 -12.44
C GLY A 210 2.10 11.83 -11.26
N GLU A 211 0.91 12.21 -10.77
CA GLU A 211 0.77 13.03 -9.58
C GLU A 211 1.08 12.20 -8.32
N ILE A 212 1.90 12.76 -7.44
CA ILE A 212 2.21 12.17 -6.13
C ILE A 212 1.42 12.92 -5.06
N ALA A 213 0.65 12.18 -4.27
CA ALA A 213 0.02 12.71 -3.06
C ALA A 213 0.82 12.29 -1.83
N ARG A 214 1.04 13.25 -0.94
CA ARG A 214 1.65 13.07 0.36
C ARG A 214 0.63 13.47 1.43
N LEU A 215 0.09 12.49 2.12
CA LEU A 215 -0.97 12.70 3.13
C LEU A 215 -0.37 12.67 4.52
N THR A 216 -0.77 13.66 5.32
CA THR A 216 -0.57 13.69 6.78
C THR A 216 -1.94 13.76 7.46
N GLU A 217 -1.97 13.77 8.80
CA GLU A 217 -3.21 13.91 9.56
C GLU A 217 -4.00 15.17 9.16
N ASP A 218 -3.30 16.29 8.95
CA ASP A 218 -3.92 17.62 8.75
C ASP A 218 -3.95 18.05 7.26
N LYS A 219 -3.19 17.37 6.38
CA LYS A 219 -2.98 17.85 5.00
C LYS A 219 -2.74 16.71 4.02
#